data_55612d403566c765ca153801b5307b72
#
_entry.id   55612d403566c765ca153801b5307b72
#
_cell.length_a   1.000
_cell.length_b   1.000
_cell.length_c   1.000
_cell.angle_alpha   90.00
_cell.angle_beta   90.00
_cell.angle_gamma   90.00
#
_symmetry.space_group_name_H-M   'P 1'
#
loop_
_entity.id
_entity.type
_entity.pdbx_description
1 polymer ?
#
loop_
_entity_poly.entity_id
_entity_poly.type
_entity_poly.pdbx_seq_one_letter_code
_entity_poly.pdbx_strand_id
1 'polypeptide(L)'
;PDGRDPTAFPFAKVDYEETIKGKPTKQKIGFIRNIGFGPTPDQEVLKLCEVAVKVFEQMGNEIQDVVPPFNNGDLIQAENFYQTRTLAELDLLSSENREKAEVINNWADEAKHYSGVDHYRDYLGTQDLRSRMFRAMDGYDFLLLPTVPFPPFAAENPGLDDGDIFSPWCNTFVFNLTQQPALSMPCGKTSLGLPVGLQIVGRAQDDIGVLKMAKAYED
;
A
#
# COMPACT_ATOMS: atom_id res chain seq x y z
N PRO A 1 7.18 -14.65 17.51
CA PRO A 1 5.76 -14.95 17.53
C PRO A 1 5.43 -15.78 18.77
N ASP A 2 4.35 -15.46 19.44
CA ASP A 2 3.92 -16.13 20.68
C ASP A 2 2.62 -16.93 20.51
N GLY A 3 2.19 -17.16 19.28
CA GLY A 3 1.01 -17.95 18.92
C GLY A 3 -0.32 -17.19 18.96
N ARG A 4 -0.34 -15.92 19.34
CA ARG A 4 -1.56 -15.08 19.31
C ARG A 4 -1.94 -14.67 17.89
N ASP A 5 -0.95 -14.52 17.03
CA ASP A 5 -1.13 -14.19 15.62
C ASP A 5 -0.58 -15.35 14.75
N PRO A 6 -1.47 -16.13 14.12
CA PRO A 6 -1.05 -17.25 13.26
C PRO A 6 -0.39 -16.79 11.95
N THR A 7 -0.50 -15.49 11.61
CA THR A 7 0.14 -14.91 10.42
C THR A 7 1.52 -14.34 10.71
N ALA A 8 1.93 -14.26 11.98
CA ALA A 8 3.23 -13.77 12.38
C ALA A 8 4.36 -14.70 11.90
N PHE A 9 5.31 -14.15 11.16
CA PHE A 9 6.49 -14.88 10.73
C PHE A 9 7.45 -15.12 11.88
N PRO A 10 8.20 -16.27 11.89
CA PRO A 10 9.34 -16.43 12.75
C PRO A 10 10.35 -15.31 12.47
N PHE A 11 10.80 -14.63 13.51
CA PHE A 11 11.81 -13.59 13.32
C PHE A 11 13.20 -14.08 13.76
N ALA A 12 14.22 -13.66 13.02
CA ALA A 12 15.59 -13.72 13.50
C ALA A 12 15.83 -12.56 14.48
N LYS A 13 16.60 -12.80 15.54
CA LYS A 13 17.01 -11.72 16.44
C LYS A 13 17.97 -10.80 15.68
N VAL A 14 17.44 -9.63 15.27
CA VAL A 14 18.16 -8.63 14.48
C VAL A 14 18.28 -7.36 15.30
N ASP A 15 19.46 -6.79 15.36
CA ASP A 15 19.67 -5.41 15.81
C ASP A 15 19.36 -4.48 14.62
N TYR A 16 18.15 -3.95 14.56
CA TYR A 16 17.71 -3.08 13.47
C TYR A 16 18.52 -1.78 13.40
N GLU A 17 18.82 -1.16 14.55
CA GLU A 17 19.57 0.10 14.60
C GLU A 17 20.97 -0.05 14.02
N GLU A 18 21.64 -1.16 14.29
CA GLU A 18 22.97 -1.41 13.73
C GLU A 18 22.89 -1.86 12.27
N THR A 19 21.88 -2.69 11.95
CA THR A 19 21.78 -3.31 10.63
C THR A 19 21.42 -2.30 9.54
N ILE A 20 20.64 -1.24 9.85
CA ILE A 20 20.28 -0.19 8.89
C ILE A 20 21.39 0.83 8.63
N LYS A 21 22.46 0.83 9.42
CA LYS A 21 23.62 1.70 9.19
C LYS A 21 24.36 1.26 7.92
N GLY A 22 24.82 2.23 7.17
CA GLY A 22 25.59 2.01 5.94
C GLY A 22 24.75 2.17 4.67
N LYS A 23 25.44 2.48 3.59
CA LYS A 23 24.81 2.71 2.29
C LYS A 23 24.40 1.37 1.69
N PRO A 24 23.16 1.28 1.13
CA PRO A 24 22.79 0.12 0.34
C PRO A 24 23.71 0.01 -0.89
N THR A 25 23.94 -1.21 -1.35
CA THR A 25 24.61 -1.46 -2.65
C THR A 25 23.68 -0.99 -3.76
N LYS A 26 24.20 -0.82 -4.99
CA LYS A 26 23.42 -0.49 -6.16
C LYS A 26 22.23 -1.45 -6.29
N GLN A 27 21.01 -0.89 -6.36
CA GLN A 27 19.75 -1.62 -6.45
C GLN A 27 19.09 -1.36 -7.81
N LYS A 28 18.27 -2.28 -8.25
CA LYS A 28 17.37 -2.11 -9.38
C LYS A 28 15.96 -1.82 -8.86
N ILE A 29 15.45 -0.63 -9.15
CA ILE A 29 14.22 -0.09 -8.56
C ILE A 29 13.20 0.15 -9.66
N GLY A 30 11.98 -0.39 -9.47
CA GLY A 30 10.84 -0.10 -10.32
C GLY A 30 10.08 1.13 -9.80
N PHE A 31 9.80 2.11 -10.66
CA PHE A 31 8.95 3.24 -10.31
C PHE A 31 7.55 3.06 -10.90
N ILE A 32 6.54 3.00 -10.05
CA ILE A 32 5.12 2.88 -10.40
C ILE A 32 4.47 4.25 -10.28
N ARG A 33 4.14 4.88 -11.41
CA ARG A 33 3.43 6.17 -11.44
C ARG A 33 1.95 6.04 -11.16
N ASN A 34 1.35 4.95 -11.58
CA ASN A 34 -0.06 4.62 -11.41
C ASN A 34 -0.17 3.11 -11.18
N ILE A 35 -0.89 2.72 -10.16
CA ILE A 35 -1.06 1.30 -9.79
C ILE A 35 -1.93 0.53 -10.79
N GLY A 36 -2.65 1.22 -11.68
CA GLY A 36 -3.47 0.62 -12.74
C GLY A 36 -4.96 0.57 -12.44
N PHE A 37 -5.37 0.99 -11.25
CA PHE A 37 -6.77 1.15 -10.83
C PHE A 37 -6.92 2.31 -9.84
N GLY A 38 -8.16 2.62 -9.48
CA GLY A 38 -8.48 3.71 -8.55
C GLY A 38 -8.29 5.10 -9.16
N PRO A 39 -8.15 6.14 -8.34
CA PRO A 39 -8.05 7.51 -8.80
C PRO A 39 -6.82 7.77 -9.65
N THR A 40 -6.97 8.62 -10.66
CA THR A 40 -5.81 9.12 -11.43
C THR A 40 -4.91 9.92 -10.49
N PRO A 41 -3.59 9.62 -10.45
CA PRO A 41 -2.67 10.33 -9.60
C PRO A 41 -2.62 11.83 -9.90
N ASP A 42 -2.65 12.64 -8.85
CA ASP A 42 -2.48 14.08 -8.92
C ASP A 42 -1.08 14.43 -9.48
N GLN A 43 -1.03 15.44 -10.36
CA GLN A 43 0.20 15.82 -11.05
C GLN A 43 1.26 16.42 -10.11
N GLU A 44 0.84 17.12 -9.06
CA GLU A 44 1.76 17.69 -8.08
C GLU A 44 2.37 16.59 -7.20
N VAL A 45 1.54 15.61 -6.80
CA VAL A 45 2.00 14.42 -6.06
C VAL A 45 3.00 13.63 -6.88
N LEU A 46 2.69 13.34 -8.15
CA LEU A 46 3.62 12.63 -9.05
C LEU A 46 4.94 13.37 -9.20
N LYS A 47 4.89 14.69 -9.43
CA LYS A 47 6.10 15.50 -9.60
C LYS A 47 7.00 15.47 -8.36
N LEU A 48 6.43 15.53 -7.16
CA LEU A 48 7.18 15.42 -5.92
C LEU A 48 7.82 14.05 -5.74
N CYS A 49 7.08 12.98 -6.06
CA CYS A 49 7.62 11.61 -6.06
C CYS A 49 8.74 11.45 -7.10
N GLU A 50 8.60 12.01 -8.30
CA GLU A 50 9.65 11.99 -9.33
C GLU A 50 10.94 12.68 -8.89
N VAL A 51 10.82 13.78 -8.14
CA VAL A 51 11.99 14.47 -7.55
C VAL A 51 12.67 13.54 -6.53
N ALA A 52 11.90 12.88 -5.68
CA ALA A 52 12.44 11.94 -4.70
C ALA A 52 13.08 10.70 -5.37
N VAL A 53 12.47 10.18 -6.43
CA VAL A 53 13.04 9.07 -7.22
C VAL A 53 14.40 9.42 -7.82
N LYS A 54 14.60 10.69 -8.27
CA LYS A 54 15.91 11.15 -8.74
C LYS A 54 17.00 11.13 -7.67
N VAL A 55 16.64 11.28 -6.39
CA VAL A 55 17.61 11.14 -5.30
C VAL A 55 18.11 9.69 -5.26
N PHE A 56 17.22 8.70 -5.37
CA PHE A 56 17.63 7.29 -5.43
C PHE A 56 18.51 7.00 -6.66
N GLU A 57 18.25 7.62 -7.81
CA GLU A 57 19.10 7.50 -9.00
C GLU A 57 20.49 8.09 -8.75
N GLN A 58 20.57 9.29 -8.13
CA GLN A 58 21.84 9.93 -7.75
C GLN A 58 22.67 9.13 -6.73
N MET A 59 22.00 8.31 -5.91
CA MET A 59 22.66 7.36 -5.02
C MET A 59 23.28 6.15 -5.76
N GLY A 60 23.10 6.08 -7.09
CA GLY A 60 23.69 5.05 -7.96
C GLY A 60 22.75 3.85 -8.25
N ASN A 61 21.49 3.93 -7.86
CA ASN A 61 20.50 2.91 -8.20
C ASN A 61 20.08 2.99 -9.67
N GLU A 62 19.63 1.87 -10.22
CA GLU A 62 19.03 1.80 -11.56
C GLU A 62 17.50 1.95 -11.42
N ILE A 63 16.94 2.99 -12.04
CA ILE A 63 15.48 3.25 -11.98
C ILE A 63 14.85 2.88 -13.32
N GLN A 64 13.73 2.16 -13.28
CA GLN A 64 12.93 1.83 -14.46
C GLN A 64 11.43 2.05 -14.15
N ASP A 65 10.69 2.58 -15.12
CA ASP A 65 9.23 2.68 -14.99
C ASP A 65 8.61 1.27 -15.06
N VAL A 66 7.66 1.01 -14.15
CA VAL A 66 6.89 -0.23 -14.08
C VAL A 66 5.43 0.08 -14.25
N VAL A 67 4.77 -0.64 -15.15
CA VAL A 67 3.30 -0.61 -15.30
C VAL A 67 2.76 -1.91 -14.70
N PRO A 68 2.09 -1.85 -13.53
CA PRO A 68 1.48 -3.03 -12.93
C PRO A 68 0.37 -3.59 -13.82
N PRO A 69 0.19 -4.92 -13.88
CA PRO A 69 -0.83 -5.54 -14.70
C PRO A 69 -2.19 -5.58 -14.00
N PHE A 70 -2.68 -4.42 -13.56
CA PHE A 70 -3.93 -4.28 -12.81
C PHE A 70 -4.95 -3.42 -13.56
N ASN A 71 -6.22 -3.56 -13.19
CA ASN A 71 -7.35 -2.83 -13.74
C ASN A 71 -8.46 -2.65 -12.70
N ASN A 72 -9.49 -1.86 -13.02
CA ASN A 72 -10.58 -1.56 -12.09
C ASN A 72 -11.37 -2.81 -11.63
N GLY A 73 -11.38 -3.89 -12.37
CA GLY A 73 -11.96 -5.15 -11.90
C GLY A 73 -11.23 -5.71 -10.69
N ASP A 74 -9.92 -5.52 -10.61
CA ASP A 74 -9.12 -5.92 -9.45
C ASP A 74 -9.43 -5.07 -8.22
N LEU A 75 -9.69 -3.78 -8.41
CA LEU A 75 -10.13 -2.88 -7.34
C LEU A 75 -11.47 -3.34 -6.76
N ILE A 76 -12.46 -3.61 -7.61
CA ILE A 76 -13.79 -4.07 -7.19
C ILE A 76 -13.68 -5.40 -6.40
N GLN A 77 -12.92 -6.36 -6.89
CA GLN A 77 -12.73 -7.62 -6.17
C GLN A 77 -12.05 -7.44 -4.81
N ALA A 78 -11.04 -6.56 -4.74
CA ALA A 78 -10.39 -6.24 -3.48
C ALA A 78 -11.35 -5.56 -2.52
N GLU A 79 -12.15 -4.60 -2.99
CA GLU A 79 -13.14 -3.90 -2.19
C GLU A 79 -14.18 -4.86 -1.61
N ASN A 80 -14.80 -5.72 -2.44
CA ASN A 80 -15.75 -6.73 -2.01
C ASN A 80 -15.16 -7.65 -0.93
N PHE A 81 -13.91 -8.09 -1.12
CA PHE A 81 -13.19 -8.89 -0.14
C PHE A 81 -13.03 -8.14 1.19
N TYR A 82 -12.60 -6.87 1.16
CA TYR A 82 -12.43 -6.07 2.36
C TYR A 82 -13.75 -5.72 3.03
N GLN A 83 -14.83 -5.46 2.29
CA GLN A 83 -16.18 -5.25 2.83
C GLN A 83 -16.64 -6.47 3.62
N THR A 84 -16.51 -7.66 3.05
CA THR A 84 -16.90 -8.91 3.73
C THR A 84 -16.08 -9.15 4.99
N ARG A 85 -14.77 -8.96 4.92
CA ARG A 85 -13.88 -9.07 6.07
C ARG A 85 -14.25 -8.08 7.15
N THR A 86 -14.43 -6.81 6.79
CA THR A 86 -14.76 -5.73 7.73
C THR A 86 -16.11 -5.96 8.39
N LEU A 87 -17.13 -6.42 7.64
CA LEU A 87 -18.43 -6.76 8.21
C LEU A 87 -18.30 -7.84 9.29
N ALA A 88 -17.53 -8.90 9.01
CA ALA A 88 -17.28 -9.97 9.98
C ALA A 88 -16.52 -9.47 11.21
N GLU A 89 -15.57 -8.55 11.05
CA GLU A 89 -14.83 -7.94 12.18
C GLU A 89 -15.73 -7.00 13.00
N LEU A 90 -16.62 -6.23 12.37
CA LEU A 90 -17.59 -5.36 13.03
C LEU A 90 -18.59 -6.14 13.89
N ASP A 91 -18.95 -7.36 13.49
CA ASP A 91 -19.84 -8.23 14.27
C ASP A 91 -19.23 -8.69 15.60
N LEU A 92 -17.92 -8.58 15.77
CA LEU A 92 -17.22 -8.86 17.03
C LEU A 92 -17.20 -7.66 18.00
N LEU A 93 -17.59 -6.47 17.53
CA LEU A 93 -17.62 -5.27 18.38
C LEU A 93 -18.87 -5.24 19.27
N SER A 94 -18.76 -4.54 20.42
CA SER A 94 -19.93 -4.16 21.18
C SER A 94 -20.81 -3.19 20.39
N SER A 95 -22.14 -3.18 20.68
CA SER A 95 -23.07 -2.26 20.00
C SER A 95 -22.61 -0.81 20.12
N GLU A 96 -22.13 -0.38 21.29
CA GLU A 96 -21.61 0.98 21.49
C GLU A 96 -20.43 1.33 20.57
N ASN A 97 -19.48 0.39 20.39
CA ASN A 97 -18.33 0.62 19.52
C ASN A 97 -18.70 0.56 18.04
N ARG A 98 -19.66 -0.29 17.69
CA ARG A 98 -20.17 -0.38 16.33
C ARG A 98 -20.88 0.91 15.89
N GLU A 99 -21.68 1.53 16.78
CA GLU A 99 -22.35 2.80 16.51
C GLU A 99 -21.36 3.94 16.20
N LYS A 100 -20.17 3.94 16.79
CA LYS A 100 -19.11 4.92 16.54
C LYS A 100 -18.45 4.79 15.17
N ALA A 101 -18.64 3.68 14.48
CA ALA A 101 -18.04 3.36 13.18
C ALA A 101 -19.05 3.48 12.02
N GLU A 102 -19.96 4.48 12.05
CA GLU A 102 -21.08 4.61 11.11
C GLU A 102 -20.64 4.53 9.64
N VAL A 103 -19.62 5.29 9.25
CA VAL A 103 -19.11 5.33 7.86
C VAL A 103 -18.63 3.93 7.42
N ILE A 104 -17.86 3.26 8.27
CA ILE A 104 -17.33 1.93 7.97
C ILE A 104 -18.44 0.87 7.97
N ASN A 105 -19.44 1.00 8.87
CA ASN A 105 -20.62 0.12 8.85
C ASN A 105 -21.37 0.24 7.53
N ASN A 106 -21.68 1.46 7.09
CA ASN A 106 -22.43 1.70 5.87
C ASN A 106 -21.69 1.14 4.65
N TRP A 107 -20.39 1.32 4.56
CA TRP A 107 -19.56 0.75 3.49
C TRP A 107 -19.52 -0.78 3.54
N ALA A 108 -19.34 -1.37 4.71
CA ALA A 108 -19.26 -2.83 4.88
C ALA A 108 -20.61 -3.53 4.71
N ASP A 109 -21.73 -2.81 4.89
CA ASP A 109 -23.08 -3.36 4.79
C ASP A 109 -23.44 -3.89 3.39
N GLU A 110 -22.75 -3.41 2.34
CA GLU A 110 -22.85 -3.96 0.97
C GLU A 110 -22.55 -5.46 0.95
N ALA A 111 -21.63 -5.92 1.80
CA ALA A 111 -21.26 -7.33 1.88
C ALA A 111 -22.40 -8.25 2.36
N LYS A 112 -23.48 -7.72 2.94
CA LYS A 112 -24.69 -8.49 3.30
C LYS A 112 -25.38 -9.10 2.07
N HIS A 113 -25.13 -8.55 0.89
CA HIS A 113 -25.68 -9.01 -0.37
C HIS A 113 -24.84 -10.07 -1.07
N TYR A 114 -23.60 -10.32 -0.59
CA TYR A 114 -22.67 -11.28 -1.20
C TYR A 114 -22.95 -12.71 -0.69
N SER A 115 -22.98 -13.64 -1.61
CA SER A 115 -23.01 -15.05 -1.24
C SER A 115 -21.62 -15.56 -0.80
N GLY A 116 -21.57 -16.69 -0.11
CA GLY A 116 -20.28 -17.32 0.20
C GLY A 116 -19.46 -17.67 -1.05
N VAL A 117 -20.11 -17.93 -2.20
CA VAL A 117 -19.44 -18.18 -3.48
C VAL A 117 -18.82 -16.88 -4.02
N ASP A 118 -19.53 -15.76 -3.92
CA ASP A 118 -19.01 -14.45 -4.35
C ASP A 118 -17.79 -14.09 -3.52
N HIS A 119 -17.89 -14.17 -2.19
CA HIS A 119 -16.75 -13.91 -1.31
C HIS A 119 -15.53 -14.79 -1.64
N TYR A 120 -15.74 -16.07 -1.89
CA TYR A 120 -14.62 -16.96 -2.23
C TYR A 120 -14.00 -16.60 -3.59
N ARG A 121 -14.81 -16.16 -4.55
CA ARG A 121 -14.34 -15.67 -5.86
C ARG A 121 -13.49 -14.40 -5.69
N ASP A 122 -13.94 -13.45 -4.87
CA ASP A 122 -13.20 -12.23 -4.57
C ASP A 122 -11.88 -12.53 -3.84
N TYR A 123 -11.90 -13.47 -2.89
CA TYR A 123 -10.66 -13.98 -2.27
C TYR A 123 -9.69 -14.56 -3.31
N LEU A 124 -10.16 -15.38 -4.26
CA LEU A 124 -9.30 -15.88 -5.34
C LEU A 124 -8.75 -14.76 -6.21
N GLY A 125 -9.54 -13.72 -6.47
CA GLY A 125 -9.09 -12.49 -7.15
C GLY A 125 -7.93 -11.81 -6.42
N THR A 126 -7.99 -11.70 -5.10
CA THR A 126 -6.86 -11.15 -4.30
C THR A 126 -5.60 -12.01 -4.40
N GLN A 127 -5.73 -13.35 -4.50
CA GLN A 127 -4.58 -14.24 -4.69
C GLN A 127 -3.96 -14.11 -6.09
N ASP A 128 -4.79 -13.91 -7.12
CA ASP A 128 -4.30 -13.64 -8.47
C ASP A 128 -3.59 -12.27 -8.55
N LEU A 129 -4.16 -11.23 -7.95
CA LEU A 129 -3.52 -9.91 -7.80
C LEU A 129 -2.13 -10.03 -7.15
N ARG A 130 -2.04 -10.77 -6.04
CA ARG A 130 -0.76 -11.07 -5.38
C ARG A 130 0.24 -11.72 -6.33
N SER A 131 -0.19 -12.74 -7.07
CA SER A 131 0.67 -13.46 -8.01
C SER A 131 1.15 -12.57 -9.16
N ARG A 132 0.29 -11.69 -9.66
CA ARG A 132 0.64 -10.71 -10.71
C ARG A 132 1.62 -9.66 -10.20
N MET A 133 1.44 -9.16 -8.96
CA MET A 133 2.38 -8.21 -8.36
C MET A 133 3.76 -8.84 -8.17
N PHE A 134 3.86 -10.08 -7.70
CA PHE A 134 5.16 -10.75 -7.58
C PHE A 134 5.86 -10.89 -8.92
N ARG A 135 5.12 -11.21 -10.00
CA ARG A 135 5.69 -11.23 -11.36
C ARG A 135 6.11 -9.84 -11.85
N ALA A 136 5.33 -8.80 -11.54
CA ALA A 136 5.68 -7.42 -11.90
C ALA A 136 6.93 -6.93 -11.16
N MET A 137 7.19 -7.45 -9.96
CA MET A 137 8.40 -7.16 -9.19
C MET A 137 9.62 -8.00 -9.64
N ASP A 138 9.43 -8.96 -10.55
CA ASP A 138 10.53 -9.80 -11.01
C ASP A 138 11.62 -8.95 -11.69
N GLY A 139 12.86 -9.10 -11.24
CA GLY A 139 13.98 -8.30 -11.74
C GLY A 139 14.17 -6.94 -11.03
N TYR A 140 13.37 -6.58 -10.05
CA TYR A 140 13.55 -5.42 -9.18
C TYR A 140 13.84 -5.83 -7.74
N ASP A 141 14.65 -5.03 -7.05
CA ASP A 141 14.91 -5.20 -5.63
C ASP A 141 13.86 -4.46 -4.79
N PHE A 142 13.45 -3.27 -5.26
CA PHE A 142 12.43 -2.43 -4.63
C PHE A 142 11.49 -1.84 -5.67
N LEU A 143 10.28 -1.44 -5.19
CA LEU A 143 9.38 -0.57 -5.93
C LEU A 143 9.24 0.75 -5.20
N LEU A 144 9.11 1.84 -5.97
CA LEU A 144 8.76 3.17 -5.48
C LEU A 144 7.43 3.59 -6.11
N LEU A 145 6.55 4.21 -5.33
CA LEU A 145 5.31 4.80 -5.81
C LEU A 145 4.80 5.86 -4.85
N PRO A 146 3.88 6.77 -5.27
CA PRO A 146 3.19 7.62 -4.32
C PRO A 146 2.49 6.78 -3.24
N THR A 147 2.57 7.16 -1.97
CA THR A 147 1.86 6.44 -0.89
C THR A 147 0.35 6.47 -1.13
N VAL A 148 -0.17 7.63 -1.48
CA VAL A 148 -1.55 7.84 -1.96
C VAL A 148 -1.50 8.69 -3.22
N PRO A 149 -2.46 8.54 -4.15
CA PRO A 149 -2.38 9.20 -5.46
C PRO A 149 -2.77 10.69 -5.45
N PHE A 150 -3.13 11.28 -4.32
CA PHE A 150 -3.56 12.67 -4.20
C PHE A 150 -3.09 13.30 -2.88
N PRO A 151 -3.16 14.64 -2.74
CA PRO A 151 -2.86 15.32 -1.48
C PRO A 151 -3.83 14.92 -0.36
N PRO A 152 -3.46 15.06 0.93
CA PRO A 152 -4.38 14.83 2.03
C PRO A 152 -5.68 15.61 1.86
N PHE A 153 -6.81 14.93 2.02
CA PHE A 153 -8.15 15.53 2.08
C PHE A 153 -8.48 16.00 3.51
N ALA A 154 -9.57 16.74 3.67
CA ALA A 154 -10.00 17.24 4.98
C ALA A 154 -10.29 16.07 5.95
N ALA A 155 -9.90 16.23 7.22
CA ALA A 155 -10.04 15.16 8.22
C ALA A 155 -11.51 14.75 8.49
N GLU A 156 -12.43 15.66 8.20
CA GLU A 156 -13.87 15.44 8.30
C GLU A 156 -14.43 14.59 7.15
N ASN A 157 -13.66 14.46 6.05
CA ASN A 157 -14.03 13.64 4.90
C ASN A 157 -13.36 12.26 5.03
N PRO A 158 -14.13 11.17 5.15
CA PRO A 158 -13.55 9.83 5.29
C PRO A 158 -12.96 9.28 3.98
N GLY A 159 -13.14 9.97 2.85
CA GLY A 159 -12.73 9.54 1.52
C GLY A 159 -12.77 10.67 0.50
N LEU A 160 -13.03 10.33 -0.75
CA LEU A 160 -13.17 11.29 -1.83
C LEU A 160 -14.55 11.98 -1.80
N ASP A 161 -14.68 13.10 -2.52
CA ASP A 161 -15.91 13.93 -2.55
C ASP A 161 -17.15 13.17 -3.05
N ASP A 162 -16.99 12.08 -3.78
CA ASP A 162 -18.05 11.18 -4.24
C ASP A 162 -18.45 10.12 -3.20
N GLY A 163 -17.84 10.14 -2.02
CA GLY A 163 -18.09 9.18 -0.93
C GLY A 163 -17.29 7.88 -1.02
N ASP A 164 -16.39 7.76 -1.98
CA ASP A 164 -15.50 6.61 -2.09
C ASP A 164 -14.45 6.62 -0.96
N ILE A 165 -14.59 5.68 -0.02
CA ILE A 165 -13.68 5.54 1.12
C ILE A 165 -12.64 4.44 0.93
N PHE A 166 -12.67 3.69 -0.16
CA PHE A 166 -11.77 2.56 -0.39
C PHE A 166 -10.69 2.84 -1.44
N SER A 167 -11.04 3.35 -2.61
CA SER A 167 -10.09 3.59 -3.68
C SER A 167 -8.97 4.58 -3.34
N PRO A 168 -9.15 5.55 -2.40
CA PRO A 168 -8.05 6.38 -1.91
C PRO A 168 -6.81 5.60 -1.46
N TRP A 169 -6.98 4.39 -0.97
CA TRP A 169 -5.92 3.55 -0.42
C TRP A 169 -5.35 2.55 -1.41
N CYS A 170 -5.66 2.71 -2.71
CA CYS A 170 -5.30 1.77 -3.78
C CYS A 170 -3.79 1.45 -3.81
N ASN A 171 -2.93 2.40 -3.54
CA ASN A 171 -1.48 2.21 -3.51
C ASN A 171 -0.96 1.50 -2.26
N THR A 172 -1.78 1.35 -1.22
CA THR A 172 -1.35 0.76 0.06
C THR A 172 -1.98 -0.60 0.33
N PHE A 173 -3.28 -0.77 0.12
CA PHE A 173 -3.94 -2.05 0.42
C PHE A 173 -3.38 -3.22 -0.43
N VAL A 174 -2.92 -2.93 -1.63
CA VAL A 174 -2.31 -3.92 -2.51
C VAL A 174 -1.14 -4.63 -1.82
N PHE A 175 -0.30 -3.88 -1.09
CA PHE A 175 0.85 -4.47 -0.39
C PHE A 175 0.46 -5.20 0.89
N ASN A 176 -0.68 -4.87 1.49
CA ASN A 176 -1.28 -5.69 2.54
C ASN A 176 -1.72 -7.06 1.99
N LEU A 177 -2.32 -7.09 0.79
CA LEU A 177 -2.71 -8.34 0.13
C LEU A 177 -1.48 -9.18 -0.29
N THR A 178 -0.42 -8.54 -0.78
CA THR A 178 0.81 -9.24 -1.19
C THR A 178 1.72 -9.61 -0.02
N GLN A 179 1.49 -9.04 1.18
CA GLN A 179 2.33 -9.23 2.38
C GLN A 179 3.79 -8.81 2.15
N GLN A 180 4.00 -7.79 1.34
CA GLN A 180 5.31 -7.20 1.14
C GLN A 180 5.56 -6.10 2.17
N PRO A 181 6.78 -5.97 2.71
CA PRO A 181 7.11 -4.85 3.56
C PRO A 181 7.06 -3.57 2.76
N ALA A 182 6.36 -2.57 3.29
CA ALA A 182 6.20 -1.26 2.68
C ALA A 182 6.35 -0.16 3.73
N LEU A 183 7.03 0.93 3.37
CA LEU A 183 7.29 2.07 4.22
C LEU A 183 6.95 3.36 3.46
N SER A 184 6.19 4.24 4.07
CA SER A 184 5.95 5.58 3.55
C SER A 184 6.89 6.59 4.19
N MET A 185 7.50 7.45 3.39
CA MET A 185 8.38 8.51 3.84
C MET A 185 7.99 9.84 3.21
N PRO A 186 8.19 10.99 3.91
CA PRO A 186 7.93 12.31 3.34
C PRO A 186 8.83 12.56 2.14
N CYS A 187 8.28 13.00 1.01
CA CYS A 187 9.04 13.34 -0.18
C CYS A 187 8.84 14.81 -0.65
N GLY A 188 8.07 15.58 0.08
CA GLY A 188 7.83 16.99 -0.19
C GLY A 188 6.50 17.49 0.32
N LYS A 189 6.17 18.71 -0.08
CA LYS A 189 4.90 19.36 0.22
C LYS A 189 4.32 19.95 -1.05
N THR A 190 3.00 19.90 -1.17
CA THR A 190 2.26 20.57 -2.24
C THR A 190 2.38 22.10 -2.14
N SER A 191 1.94 22.80 -3.17
CA SER A 191 1.83 24.28 -3.19
C SER A 191 0.98 24.83 -2.04
N LEU A 192 0.05 24.02 -1.51
CA LEU A 192 -0.77 24.34 -0.33
C LEU A 192 -0.11 23.94 0.99
N GLY A 193 1.13 23.43 0.98
CA GLY A 193 1.86 23.02 2.17
C GLY A 193 1.48 21.64 2.71
N LEU A 194 0.65 20.85 2.00
CA LEU A 194 0.23 19.52 2.41
C LEU A 194 1.34 18.49 2.15
N PRO A 195 1.60 17.55 3.07
CA PRO A 195 2.67 16.58 2.93
C PRO A 195 2.34 15.54 1.85
N VAL A 196 3.38 15.11 1.13
CA VAL A 196 3.29 14.00 0.16
C VAL A 196 4.25 12.90 0.59
N GLY A 197 3.78 11.65 0.53
CA GLY A 197 4.54 10.45 0.84
C GLY A 197 4.99 9.69 -0.39
N LEU A 198 6.25 9.25 -0.40
CA LEU A 198 6.77 8.22 -1.29
C LEU A 198 6.76 6.89 -0.55
N GLN A 199 6.21 5.85 -1.16
CA GLN A 199 6.22 4.50 -0.61
C GLN A 199 7.38 3.71 -1.21
N ILE A 200 8.14 3.05 -0.33
CA ILE A 200 9.18 2.06 -0.68
C ILE A 200 8.63 0.69 -0.36
N VAL A 201 8.63 -0.21 -1.35
CA VAL A 201 8.16 -1.58 -1.19
C VAL A 201 9.30 -2.54 -1.48
N GLY A 202 9.54 -3.46 -0.55
CA GLY A 202 10.57 -4.49 -0.66
C GLY A 202 10.03 -5.82 -1.19
N ARG A 203 10.93 -6.78 -1.38
CA ARG A 203 10.54 -8.18 -1.58
C ARG A 203 9.93 -8.73 -0.29
N ALA A 204 9.17 -9.80 -0.40
CA ALA A 204 8.55 -10.44 0.78
C ALA A 204 9.60 -10.71 1.87
N GLN A 205 9.32 -10.28 3.11
CA GLN A 205 10.19 -10.42 4.30
C GLN A 205 11.50 -9.61 4.27
N ASP A 206 11.68 -8.67 3.33
CA ASP A 206 12.85 -7.78 3.29
C ASP A 206 12.59 -6.45 4.03
N ASP A 207 12.12 -6.52 5.27
CA ASP A 207 11.90 -5.36 6.13
C ASP A 207 13.19 -4.54 6.32
N ILE A 208 14.31 -5.24 6.47
CA ILE A 208 15.63 -4.61 6.64
C ILE A 208 16.03 -3.83 5.40
N GLY A 209 15.83 -4.40 4.21
CA GLY A 209 16.11 -3.72 2.94
C GLY A 209 15.29 -2.44 2.80
N VAL A 210 13.99 -2.49 3.11
CA VAL A 210 13.11 -1.32 3.08
C VAL A 210 13.59 -0.23 4.03
N LEU A 211 13.92 -0.59 5.28
CA LEU A 211 14.44 0.35 6.28
C LEU A 211 15.78 0.95 5.86
N LYS A 212 16.69 0.17 5.28
CA LYS A 212 17.97 0.67 4.75
C LYS A 212 17.78 1.67 3.62
N MET A 213 16.85 1.40 2.71
CA MET A 213 16.56 2.30 1.60
C MET A 213 15.97 3.62 2.10
N ALA A 214 15.06 3.57 3.06
CA ALA A 214 14.49 4.76 3.69
C ALA A 214 15.57 5.58 4.41
N LYS A 215 16.42 4.92 5.22
CA LYS A 215 17.51 5.57 5.94
C LYS A 215 18.51 6.24 4.99
N ALA A 216 18.85 5.58 3.90
CA ALA A 216 19.77 6.14 2.92
C ALA A 216 19.21 7.37 2.18
N TYR A 217 17.88 7.47 2.07
CA TYR A 217 17.22 8.66 1.50
C TYR A 217 17.20 9.83 2.49
N GLU A 218 17.10 9.56 3.80
CA GLU A 218 17.11 10.61 4.85
C GLU A 218 18.49 11.22 5.08
N ASP A 219 19.58 10.50 4.82
CA ASP A 219 20.98 10.91 4.99
C ASP A 219 21.47 11.82 3.87
#